data_088ac4075fd13f838e9830098b73b5b2
#
_entry.id   088ac4075fd13f838e9830098b73b5b2
#
_cell.length_a   1.000
_cell.length_b   1.000
_cell.length_c   1.000
_cell.angle_alpha   90.00
_cell.angle_beta   90.00
_cell.angle_gamma   90.00
#
_symmetry.space_group_name_H-M   'P 1'
#
loop_
_entity.id
_entity.type
_entity.pdbx_description
1 polymer ?
#
loop_
_entity_poly.entity_id
_entity_poly.type
_entity_poly.pdbx_seq_one_letter_code
_entity_poly.pdbx_strand_id
1 'polypeptide(L)'
;MKEGELSNLPDFTKHEKIIFLIKMMFKNCFEASGGKQYRFYHSQNVAYLANIIAHNLNLSKEDRDIVITTALLHDIGKTDNRFKNVGLDGFEEIEQKFDIDHDDIGAKLVEMLLIPLSFDKKVINIIANTIRNKDSSDDIYSKIIFDADNMAELGEIEIFRTFYYNSIADRTLLETISYWFDCNKQIKLNKINNAKTGEKTKSLMMEKFNYIDDFMQKAKDCEK
;
A
#
# COMPACT_ATOMS: atom_id res chain seq x y z
N MET A 1 8.70 -10.57 18.58
CA MET A 1 8.76 -11.44 17.38
C MET A 1 9.30 -12.80 17.80
N LYS A 2 8.60 -13.87 17.46
CA LYS A 2 9.09 -15.24 17.72
C LYS A 2 10.13 -15.59 16.66
N GLU A 3 11.14 -16.43 16.99
CA GLU A 3 12.21 -16.82 16.04
C GLU A 3 11.69 -17.30 14.67
N GLY A 4 10.50 -17.89 14.58
CA GLY A 4 9.86 -18.32 13.33
C GLY A 4 9.32 -17.19 12.44
N GLU A 5 9.17 -15.95 12.96
CA GLU A 5 8.67 -14.81 12.18
C GLU A 5 9.79 -14.15 11.34
N LEU A 6 11.05 -14.26 11.79
CA LEU A 6 12.21 -13.73 11.07
C LEU A 6 12.52 -14.50 9.78
N SER A 7 12.16 -15.80 9.72
CA SER A 7 12.37 -16.63 8.52
C SER A 7 11.41 -16.29 7.37
N ASN A 8 10.35 -15.53 7.65
CA ASN A 8 9.33 -15.12 6.67
C ASN A 8 9.52 -13.70 6.15
N LEU A 9 10.58 -12.99 6.58
CA LEU A 9 10.89 -11.68 6.04
C LEU A 9 11.19 -11.79 4.54
N PRO A 10 10.70 -10.82 3.72
CA PRO A 10 11.03 -10.78 2.29
C PRO A 10 12.55 -10.72 2.11
N ASP A 11 13.07 -11.53 1.21
CA ASP A 11 14.46 -11.41 0.75
C ASP A 11 14.55 -10.25 -0.24
N PHE A 12 14.70 -9.05 0.29
CA PHE A 12 14.81 -7.84 -0.52
C PHE A 12 16.18 -7.71 -1.22
N THR A 13 17.17 -8.51 -0.91
CA THR A 13 18.49 -8.46 -1.59
C THR A 13 18.34 -8.66 -3.09
N LYS A 14 17.44 -9.54 -3.51
CA LYS A 14 17.08 -9.80 -4.91
C LYS A 14 16.45 -8.58 -5.61
N HIS A 15 15.85 -7.67 -4.84
CA HIS A 15 15.13 -6.50 -5.34
C HIS A 15 15.88 -5.18 -5.07
N GLU A 16 17.15 -5.23 -4.62
CA GLU A 16 17.93 -4.03 -4.26
C GLU A 16 17.92 -2.96 -5.35
N LYS A 17 18.06 -3.36 -6.61
CA LYS A 17 18.05 -2.42 -7.73
C LYS A 17 16.67 -1.75 -7.88
N ILE A 18 15.58 -2.50 -7.69
CA ILE A 18 14.22 -1.98 -7.75
C ILE A 18 13.99 -1.04 -6.58
N ILE A 19 14.37 -1.44 -5.37
CA ILE A 19 14.26 -0.61 -4.17
C ILE A 19 15.02 0.71 -4.33
N PHE A 20 16.24 0.65 -4.88
CA PHE A 20 17.00 1.87 -5.17
C PHE A 20 16.28 2.78 -6.18
N LEU A 21 15.76 2.22 -7.28
CA LEU A 21 15.06 2.98 -8.31
C LEU A 21 13.80 3.65 -7.76
N ILE A 22 12.93 2.92 -7.06
CA ILE A 22 11.70 3.49 -6.49
C ILE A 22 12.01 4.56 -5.44
N LYS A 23 13.09 4.37 -4.64
CA LYS A 23 13.55 5.40 -3.69
C LYS A 23 13.93 6.70 -4.40
N MET A 24 14.63 6.59 -5.53
CA MET A 24 15.00 7.77 -6.31
C MET A 24 13.80 8.42 -6.98
N MET A 25 12.87 7.64 -7.50
CA MET A 25 11.67 8.15 -8.16
C MET A 25 10.71 8.83 -7.18
N PHE A 26 10.47 8.22 -6.02
CA PHE A 26 9.62 8.81 -4.98
C PHE A 26 10.27 9.94 -4.18
N LYS A 27 11.56 10.21 -4.38
CA LYS A 27 12.29 11.25 -3.62
C LYS A 27 11.61 12.62 -3.67
N ASN A 28 11.01 12.95 -4.80
CA ASN A 28 10.36 14.24 -5.02
C ASN A 28 8.83 14.18 -4.91
N CYS A 29 8.27 13.00 -4.61
CA CYS A 29 6.85 12.86 -4.35
C CYS A 29 6.59 13.26 -2.89
N PHE A 30 5.80 14.31 -2.73
CA PHE A 30 5.33 14.72 -1.41
C PHE A 30 3.88 14.29 -1.27
N GLU A 31 3.61 13.55 -0.22
CA GLU A 31 2.26 13.25 0.17
C GLU A 31 1.96 13.88 1.52
N ALA A 32 0.89 14.63 1.58
CA ALA A 32 0.49 15.33 2.79
C ALA A 32 0.26 14.38 3.97
N SER A 33 -0.25 13.18 3.71
CA SER A 33 -0.57 12.18 4.75
C SER A 33 0.63 11.49 5.38
N GLY A 34 1.83 11.60 4.82
CA GLY A 34 3.02 10.90 5.31
C GLY A 34 4.33 11.66 5.14
N GLY A 35 4.27 12.83 4.52
CA GLY A 35 5.44 13.66 4.24
C GLY A 35 6.35 13.09 3.15
N LYS A 36 7.58 13.58 3.11
CA LYS A 36 8.57 13.16 2.12
C LYS A 36 8.89 11.67 2.23
N GLN A 37 8.95 11.00 1.10
CA GLN A 37 9.25 9.58 0.97
C GLN A 37 8.18 8.62 1.54
N TYR A 38 7.01 9.12 1.94
CA TYR A 38 5.93 8.26 2.41
C TYR A 38 5.64 7.13 1.41
N ARG A 39 5.50 7.43 0.12
CA ARG A 39 5.21 6.44 -0.93
C ARG A 39 6.28 5.35 -1.03
N PHE A 40 7.54 5.70 -0.83
CA PHE A 40 8.62 4.71 -0.81
C PHE A 40 8.45 3.71 0.35
N TYR A 41 8.23 4.21 1.57
CA TYR A 41 8.04 3.34 2.73
C TYR A 41 6.72 2.56 2.66
N HIS A 42 5.66 3.17 2.12
CA HIS A 42 4.40 2.50 1.85
C HIS A 42 4.61 1.31 0.88
N SER A 43 5.26 1.51 -0.26
CA SER A 43 5.54 0.43 -1.22
C SER A 43 6.36 -0.71 -0.59
N GLN A 44 7.31 -0.42 0.28
CA GLN A 44 8.05 -1.45 1.01
C GLN A 44 7.15 -2.21 1.99
N ASN A 45 6.27 -1.53 2.71
CA ASN A 45 5.31 -2.15 3.62
C ASN A 45 4.32 -3.04 2.85
N VAL A 46 3.78 -2.55 1.74
CA VAL A 46 2.90 -3.34 0.86
C VAL A 46 3.62 -4.59 0.35
N ALA A 47 4.88 -4.49 -0.07
CA ALA A 47 5.67 -5.64 -0.52
C ALA A 47 5.91 -6.67 0.59
N TYR A 48 6.16 -6.23 1.82
CA TYR A 48 6.27 -7.09 3.00
C TYR A 48 4.96 -7.85 3.26
N LEU A 49 3.83 -7.13 3.28
CA LEU A 49 2.50 -7.71 3.53
C LEU A 49 2.08 -8.65 2.39
N ALA A 50 2.32 -8.26 1.15
CA ALA A 50 2.04 -9.09 -0.03
C ALA A 50 2.80 -10.42 0.00
N ASN A 51 4.07 -10.41 0.44
CA ASN A 51 4.84 -11.64 0.63
C ASN A 51 4.25 -12.53 1.73
N ILE A 52 3.78 -11.96 2.84
CA ILE A 52 3.09 -12.73 3.90
C ILE A 52 1.83 -13.39 3.35
N ILE A 53 1.00 -12.65 2.61
CA ILE A 53 -0.22 -13.18 2.00
C ILE A 53 0.11 -14.29 1.00
N ALA A 54 1.07 -14.05 0.09
CA ALA A 54 1.50 -15.01 -0.92
C ALA A 54 2.07 -16.31 -0.29
N HIS A 55 2.84 -16.18 0.81
CA HIS A 55 3.32 -17.31 1.58
C HIS A 55 2.18 -18.11 2.21
N ASN A 56 1.19 -17.43 2.78
CA ASN A 56 0.00 -18.05 3.37
C ASN A 56 -0.87 -18.78 2.35
N LEU A 57 -0.80 -18.36 1.09
CA LEU A 57 -1.47 -19.02 -0.04
C LEU A 57 -0.61 -20.13 -0.69
N ASN A 58 0.57 -20.43 -0.13
CA ASN A 58 1.53 -21.41 -0.62
C ASN A 58 1.97 -21.18 -2.07
N LEU A 59 2.11 -19.91 -2.48
CA LEU A 59 2.65 -19.59 -3.80
C LEU A 59 4.12 -20.03 -3.93
N SER A 60 4.53 -20.38 -5.15
CA SER A 60 5.91 -20.71 -5.48
C SER A 60 6.86 -19.54 -5.15
N LYS A 61 8.16 -19.80 -5.08
CA LYS A 61 9.15 -18.75 -4.87
C LYS A 61 9.11 -17.73 -6.03
N GLU A 62 8.98 -18.22 -7.25
CA GLU A 62 8.92 -17.44 -8.46
C GLU A 62 7.68 -16.51 -8.44
N ASP A 63 6.51 -17.02 -8.08
CA ASP A 63 5.29 -16.21 -7.96
C ASP A 63 5.42 -15.16 -6.85
N ARG A 64 6.03 -15.52 -5.72
CA ARG A 64 6.27 -14.56 -4.64
C ARG A 64 7.22 -13.44 -5.06
N ASP A 65 8.24 -13.74 -5.86
CA ASP A 65 9.13 -12.73 -6.41
C ASP A 65 8.39 -11.76 -7.35
N ILE A 66 7.43 -12.27 -8.14
CA ILE A 66 6.53 -11.44 -8.96
C ILE A 66 5.67 -10.55 -8.06
N VAL A 67 5.04 -11.12 -7.04
CA VAL A 67 4.21 -10.39 -6.07
C VAL A 67 4.99 -9.27 -5.40
N ILE A 68 6.19 -9.56 -4.87
CA ILE A 68 7.04 -8.56 -4.19
C ILE A 68 7.41 -7.43 -5.16
N THR A 69 7.84 -7.79 -6.38
CA THR A 69 8.18 -6.80 -7.42
C THR A 69 6.99 -5.91 -7.77
N THR A 70 5.82 -6.53 -7.95
CA THR A 70 4.57 -5.79 -8.24
C THR A 70 4.22 -4.84 -7.10
N ALA A 71 4.28 -5.31 -5.86
CA ALA A 71 3.98 -4.51 -4.68
C ALA A 71 4.94 -3.32 -4.50
N LEU A 72 6.23 -3.51 -4.79
CA LEU A 72 7.20 -2.41 -4.79
C LEU A 72 6.87 -1.33 -5.82
N LEU A 73 6.26 -1.71 -6.94
CA LEU A 73 6.01 -0.84 -8.10
C LEU A 73 4.53 -0.40 -8.24
N HIS A 74 3.61 -0.88 -7.40
CA HIS A 74 2.17 -0.69 -7.60
C HIS A 74 1.74 0.78 -7.71
N ASP A 75 2.40 1.66 -6.99
CA ASP A 75 2.13 3.11 -6.93
C ASP A 75 3.11 3.94 -7.77
N ILE A 76 3.96 3.31 -8.60
CA ILE A 76 5.03 4.01 -9.31
C ILE A 76 4.50 5.09 -10.28
N GLY A 77 3.29 4.93 -10.78
CA GLY A 77 2.63 5.94 -11.62
C GLY A 77 2.41 7.28 -10.92
N LYS A 78 2.30 7.29 -9.60
CA LYS A 78 2.20 8.50 -8.78
C LYS A 78 3.47 9.36 -8.79
N THR A 79 4.56 8.87 -9.41
CA THR A 79 5.78 9.66 -9.66
C THR A 79 5.67 10.60 -10.86
N ASP A 80 4.60 10.51 -11.65
CA ASP A 80 4.35 11.43 -12.75
C ASP A 80 4.28 12.87 -12.26
N ASN A 81 4.81 13.80 -13.05
CA ASN A 81 4.93 15.20 -12.67
C ASN A 81 3.58 15.87 -12.36
N ARG A 82 2.48 15.35 -12.92
CA ARG A 82 1.11 15.85 -12.69
C ARG A 82 0.64 15.61 -11.26
N PHE A 83 1.18 14.57 -10.59
CA PHE A 83 0.89 14.25 -9.20
C PHE A 83 1.86 14.88 -8.19
N LYS A 84 2.83 15.69 -8.64
CA LYS A 84 3.71 16.41 -7.73
C LYS A 84 2.93 17.44 -6.91
N ASN A 85 3.16 17.42 -5.60
CA ASN A 85 2.53 18.34 -4.65
C ASN A 85 1.01 18.21 -4.53
N VAL A 86 0.46 17.07 -4.94
CA VAL A 86 -0.96 16.78 -4.77
C VAL A 86 -1.23 16.53 -3.29
N GLY A 87 -2.24 17.25 -2.75
CA GLY A 87 -2.71 17.07 -1.37
C GLY A 87 -3.51 15.78 -1.20
N LEU A 88 -4.18 15.71 -0.09
CA LEU A 88 -4.88 14.55 0.44
C LEU A 88 -5.87 13.87 -0.52
N ASP A 89 -6.71 14.66 -1.15
CA ASP A 89 -7.81 14.19 -1.99
C ASP A 89 -7.56 14.50 -3.48
N GLY A 90 -6.36 14.99 -3.79
CA GLY A 90 -6.09 15.55 -5.09
C GLY A 90 -5.73 14.54 -6.18
N PHE A 91 -5.51 13.23 -5.86
CA PHE A 91 -5.19 12.25 -6.90
C PHE A 91 -6.36 12.07 -7.86
N GLU A 92 -7.57 11.83 -7.35
CA GLU A 92 -8.77 11.67 -8.16
C GLU A 92 -9.08 12.94 -8.97
N GLU A 93 -8.90 14.14 -8.37
CA GLU A 93 -9.07 15.40 -9.08
C GLU A 93 -8.10 15.57 -10.25
N ILE A 94 -6.83 15.18 -10.06
CA ILE A 94 -5.82 15.21 -11.11
C ILE A 94 -6.15 14.21 -12.22
N GLU A 95 -6.52 12.98 -11.87
CA GLU A 95 -6.93 11.95 -12.81
C GLU A 95 -8.11 12.42 -13.67
N GLN A 96 -9.13 12.94 -13.05
CA GLN A 96 -10.30 13.51 -13.76
C GLN A 96 -9.93 14.71 -14.63
N LYS A 97 -9.13 15.64 -14.11
CA LYS A 97 -8.72 16.86 -14.82
C LYS A 97 -7.91 16.58 -16.09
N PHE A 98 -7.05 15.56 -16.06
CA PHE A 98 -6.15 15.24 -17.15
C PHE A 98 -6.58 13.99 -17.94
N ASP A 99 -7.69 13.37 -17.56
CA ASP A 99 -8.16 12.09 -18.14
C ASP A 99 -7.06 11.04 -18.13
N ILE A 100 -6.49 10.79 -16.95
CA ILE A 100 -5.38 9.87 -16.73
C ILE A 100 -5.68 8.94 -15.57
N ASP A 101 -5.06 7.78 -15.62
CA ASP A 101 -5.05 6.79 -14.54
C ASP A 101 -3.59 6.55 -14.11
N HIS A 102 -3.28 6.70 -12.82
CA HIS A 102 -1.93 6.46 -12.33
C HIS A 102 -1.51 5.00 -12.46
N ASP A 103 -2.44 4.06 -12.43
CA ASP A 103 -2.16 2.63 -12.63
C ASP A 103 -1.76 2.33 -14.08
N ASP A 104 -2.40 2.98 -15.06
CA ASP A 104 -1.98 2.90 -16.47
C ASP A 104 -0.59 3.51 -16.71
N ILE A 105 -0.30 4.63 -16.05
CA ILE A 105 1.02 5.24 -16.08
C ILE A 105 2.04 4.31 -15.43
N GLY A 106 1.70 3.75 -14.26
CA GLY A 106 2.53 2.78 -13.53
C GLY A 106 2.89 1.56 -14.37
N ALA A 107 1.91 0.97 -15.05
CA ALA A 107 2.12 -0.17 -15.92
C ALA A 107 3.13 0.13 -17.06
N LYS A 108 3.04 1.32 -17.68
CA LYS A 108 4.00 1.76 -18.71
C LYS A 108 5.40 1.99 -18.14
N LEU A 109 5.50 2.60 -16.94
CA LEU A 109 6.78 2.81 -16.27
C LEU A 109 7.45 1.49 -15.88
N VAL A 110 6.68 0.48 -15.48
CA VAL A 110 7.19 -0.86 -15.16
C VAL A 110 7.92 -1.47 -16.34
N GLU A 111 7.35 -1.41 -17.55
CA GLU A 111 8.03 -1.90 -18.76
C GLU A 111 9.38 -1.19 -18.96
N MET A 112 9.39 0.13 -18.85
CA MET A 112 10.60 0.94 -19.02
C MET A 112 11.67 0.64 -17.95
N LEU A 113 11.28 0.32 -16.72
CA LEU A 113 12.19 0.07 -15.60
C LEU A 113 12.75 -1.35 -15.61
N LEU A 114 11.93 -2.36 -15.93
CA LEU A 114 12.31 -3.77 -15.79
C LEU A 114 13.05 -4.34 -17.02
N ILE A 115 12.83 -3.79 -18.23
CA ILE A 115 13.57 -4.19 -19.44
C ILE A 115 15.09 -4.02 -19.24
N PRO A 116 15.61 -2.84 -18.81
CA PRO A 116 17.04 -2.67 -18.58
C PRO A 116 17.61 -3.56 -17.46
N LEU A 117 16.76 -4.03 -16.55
CA LEU A 117 17.13 -4.95 -15.48
C LEU A 117 17.11 -6.42 -15.91
N SER A 118 16.86 -6.69 -17.19
CA SER A 118 16.85 -8.04 -17.80
C SER A 118 15.79 -8.97 -17.18
N PHE A 119 14.63 -8.42 -16.83
CA PHE A 119 13.48 -9.23 -16.46
C PHE A 119 12.89 -9.93 -17.70
N ASP A 120 12.38 -11.15 -17.50
CA ASP A 120 11.67 -11.86 -18.55
C ASP A 120 10.42 -11.08 -19.00
N LYS A 121 10.18 -11.02 -20.30
CA LYS A 121 9.06 -10.26 -20.87
C LYS A 121 7.69 -10.74 -20.36
N LYS A 122 7.54 -12.05 -20.10
CA LYS A 122 6.29 -12.58 -19.52
C LYS A 122 6.08 -12.07 -18.10
N VAL A 123 7.15 -12.03 -17.31
CA VAL A 123 7.10 -11.49 -15.94
C VAL A 123 6.76 -9.99 -15.97
N ILE A 124 7.39 -9.21 -16.85
CA ILE A 124 7.08 -7.80 -17.04
C ILE A 124 5.60 -7.60 -17.36
N ASN A 125 5.07 -8.39 -18.29
CA ASN A 125 3.65 -8.31 -18.68
C ASN A 125 2.70 -8.67 -17.52
N ILE A 126 3.04 -9.66 -16.70
CA ILE A 126 2.25 -10.01 -15.51
C ILE A 126 2.23 -8.83 -14.56
N ILE A 127 3.39 -8.26 -14.22
CA ILE A 127 3.50 -7.14 -13.29
C ILE A 127 2.72 -5.92 -13.79
N ALA A 128 2.93 -5.53 -15.05
CA ALA A 128 2.25 -4.38 -15.66
C ALA A 128 0.72 -4.56 -15.69
N ASN A 129 0.24 -5.74 -16.06
CA ASN A 129 -1.20 -6.05 -16.07
C ASN A 129 -1.79 -6.07 -14.66
N THR A 130 -1.06 -6.61 -13.68
CA THR A 130 -1.50 -6.61 -12.28
C THR A 130 -1.64 -5.19 -11.74
N ILE A 131 -0.68 -4.29 -12.02
CA ILE A 131 -0.75 -2.89 -11.58
C ILE A 131 -1.97 -2.21 -12.22
N ARG A 132 -2.16 -2.37 -13.54
CA ARG A 132 -3.28 -1.76 -14.27
C ARG A 132 -4.64 -2.21 -13.76
N ASN A 133 -4.77 -3.44 -13.29
CA ASN A 133 -6.05 -4.06 -12.98
C ASN A 133 -6.18 -4.51 -11.53
N LYS A 134 -5.34 -4.02 -10.61
CA LYS A 134 -5.29 -4.48 -9.20
C LYS A 134 -6.65 -4.44 -8.50
N ASP A 135 -7.47 -3.45 -8.82
CA ASP A 135 -8.77 -3.25 -8.18
C ASP A 135 -9.90 -4.05 -8.83
N SER A 136 -9.79 -4.36 -10.12
CA SER A 136 -10.86 -4.96 -10.92
C SER A 136 -10.65 -6.42 -11.29
N SER A 137 -9.41 -6.92 -11.32
CA SER A 137 -9.09 -8.29 -11.74
C SER A 137 -9.32 -9.31 -10.63
N ASP A 138 -9.71 -10.51 -11.06
CA ASP A 138 -9.87 -11.69 -10.19
C ASP A 138 -8.65 -12.61 -10.17
N ASP A 139 -7.55 -12.25 -10.87
CA ASP A 139 -6.32 -13.03 -10.82
C ASP A 139 -5.66 -12.96 -9.43
N ILE A 140 -4.84 -13.97 -9.11
CA ILE A 140 -4.28 -14.12 -7.76
C ILE A 140 -3.31 -13.00 -7.40
N TYR A 141 -2.54 -12.47 -8.37
CA TYR A 141 -1.58 -11.41 -8.10
C TYR A 141 -2.31 -10.10 -7.76
N SER A 142 -3.34 -9.74 -8.55
CA SER A 142 -4.18 -8.56 -8.29
C SER A 142 -4.86 -8.64 -6.94
N LYS A 143 -5.43 -9.81 -6.57
CA LYS A 143 -6.03 -10.03 -5.25
C LYS A 143 -5.05 -9.81 -4.11
N ILE A 144 -3.82 -10.31 -4.24
CA ILE A 144 -2.79 -10.16 -3.22
C ILE A 144 -2.37 -8.70 -3.08
N ILE A 145 -2.14 -7.99 -4.19
CA ILE A 145 -1.74 -6.58 -4.16
C ILE A 145 -2.86 -5.72 -3.56
N PHE A 146 -4.11 -5.93 -3.97
CA PHE A 146 -5.28 -5.25 -3.40
C PHE A 146 -5.36 -5.42 -1.88
N ASP A 147 -5.25 -6.66 -1.39
CA ASP A 147 -5.35 -6.93 0.04
C ASP A 147 -4.14 -6.41 0.82
N ALA A 148 -2.94 -6.49 0.26
CA ALA A 148 -1.72 -5.99 0.89
C ALA A 148 -1.73 -4.45 1.01
N ASP A 149 -2.20 -3.75 -0.01
CA ASP A 149 -2.34 -2.30 -0.02
C ASP A 149 -3.37 -1.85 1.03
N ASN A 150 -4.55 -2.46 1.05
CA ASN A 150 -5.56 -2.22 2.08
C ASN A 150 -5.06 -2.55 3.49
N MET A 151 -4.27 -3.63 3.66
CA MET A 151 -3.68 -4.01 4.95
C MET A 151 -2.59 -3.03 5.40
N ALA A 152 -1.86 -2.41 4.47
CA ALA A 152 -0.84 -1.40 4.78
C ALA A 152 -1.43 -0.12 5.38
N GLU A 153 -2.74 0.11 5.20
CA GLU A 153 -3.50 1.19 5.83
C GLU A 153 -4.08 0.80 7.21
N LEU A 154 -3.58 -0.25 7.81
CA LEU A 154 -3.98 -0.73 9.15
C LEU A 154 -2.75 -0.85 10.05
N GLY A 155 -2.96 -0.84 11.37
CA GLY A 155 -1.90 -1.00 12.36
C GLY A 155 -1.24 0.31 12.79
N GLU A 156 -0.08 0.20 13.38
CA GLU A 156 0.60 1.28 14.11
C GLU A 156 0.93 2.50 13.22
N ILE A 157 1.37 2.24 11.99
CA ILE A 157 1.74 3.31 11.04
C ILE A 157 0.52 4.16 10.67
N GLU A 158 -0.65 3.52 10.56
CA GLU A 158 -1.90 4.23 10.24
C GLU A 158 -2.35 5.15 11.37
N ILE A 159 -2.03 4.86 12.63
CA ILE A 159 -2.29 5.78 13.73
C ILE A 159 -1.57 7.10 13.48
N PHE A 160 -0.25 7.06 13.25
CA PHE A 160 0.53 8.26 12.96
C PHE A 160 0.04 8.98 11.72
N ARG A 161 -0.27 8.23 10.66
CA ARG A 161 -0.81 8.78 9.41
C ARG A 161 -2.14 9.48 9.66
N THR A 162 -3.06 8.89 10.42
CA THR A 162 -4.36 9.48 10.75
C THR A 162 -4.20 10.82 11.48
N PHE A 163 -3.35 10.90 12.50
CA PHE A 163 -3.12 12.15 13.22
C PHE A 163 -2.42 13.21 12.37
N TYR A 164 -1.40 12.82 11.62
CA TYR A 164 -0.70 13.73 10.72
C TYR A 164 -1.65 14.31 9.66
N TYR A 165 -2.46 13.47 9.06
CA TYR A 165 -3.45 13.80 8.03
C TYR A 165 -4.50 14.80 8.56
N ASN A 166 -5.06 14.50 9.72
CA ASN A 166 -6.07 15.36 10.32
C ASN A 166 -5.48 16.70 10.79
N SER A 167 -4.23 16.71 11.23
CA SER A 167 -3.52 17.96 11.55
C SER A 167 -3.36 18.88 10.34
N ILE A 168 -3.10 18.34 9.15
CA ILE A 168 -3.03 19.13 7.91
C ILE A 168 -4.41 19.66 7.52
N ALA A 169 -5.47 18.89 7.81
CA ALA A 169 -6.85 19.31 7.60
C ALA A 169 -7.38 20.25 8.71
N ASP A 170 -6.49 20.79 9.55
CA ASP A 170 -6.78 21.71 10.67
C ASP A 170 -7.76 21.13 11.70
N ARG A 171 -7.74 19.80 11.88
CA ARG A 171 -8.51 19.12 12.91
C ARG A 171 -7.72 19.02 14.21
N THR A 172 -8.39 19.30 15.30
CA THR A 172 -7.85 19.08 16.65
C THR A 172 -7.70 17.59 16.95
N LEU A 173 -7.01 17.26 18.04
CA LEU A 173 -6.88 15.88 18.52
C LEU A 173 -8.25 15.24 18.77
N LEU A 174 -9.17 15.97 19.41
CA LEU A 174 -10.52 15.51 19.72
C LEU A 174 -11.34 15.22 18.46
N GLU A 175 -11.30 16.13 17.51
CA GLU A 175 -11.98 15.96 16.22
C GLU A 175 -11.40 14.78 15.45
N THR A 176 -10.09 14.52 15.54
CA THR A 176 -9.45 13.35 14.92
C THR A 176 -9.98 12.05 15.53
N ILE A 177 -10.08 11.99 16.87
CA ILE A 177 -10.61 10.82 17.57
C ILE A 177 -12.10 10.63 17.24
N SER A 178 -12.89 11.71 17.25
CA SER A 178 -14.31 11.65 16.87
C SER A 178 -14.48 11.17 15.42
N TYR A 179 -13.69 11.68 14.48
CA TYR A 179 -13.71 11.26 13.09
C TYR A 179 -13.42 9.77 12.90
N TRP A 180 -12.56 9.19 13.75
CA TRP A 180 -12.35 7.74 13.75
C TRP A 180 -13.67 6.99 13.96
N PHE A 181 -14.41 7.32 15.01
CA PHE A 181 -15.66 6.61 15.34
C PHE A 181 -16.81 6.91 14.41
N ASP A 182 -16.88 8.14 13.91
CA ASP A 182 -18.00 8.61 13.08
C ASP A 182 -17.89 8.12 11.62
N CYS A 183 -16.67 7.92 11.12
CA CYS A 183 -16.44 7.66 9.70
C CYS A 183 -15.35 6.61 9.45
N ASN A 184 -14.11 6.85 9.89
CA ASN A 184 -12.93 6.12 9.44
C ASN A 184 -12.97 4.63 9.84
N LYS A 185 -13.46 4.33 11.03
CA LYS A 185 -13.65 2.95 11.53
C LYS A 185 -14.45 2.09 10.57
N GLN A 186 -15.58 2.59 10.07
CA GLN A 186 -16.43 1.85 9.13
C GLN A 186 -15.76 1.68 7.77
N ILE A 187 -15.03 2.68 7.30
CA ILE A 187 -14.25 2.57 6.04
C ILE A 187 -13.24 1.42 6.16
N LYS A 188 -12.49 1.36 7.28
CA LYS A 188 -11.50 0.29 7.49
C LYS A 188 -12.15 -1.10 7.62
N LEU A 189 -13.28 -1.22 8.31
CA LEU A 189 -14.04 -2.47 8.38
C LEU A 189 -14.54 -2.93 7.01
N ASN A 190 -14.99 -2.01 6.17
CA ASN A 190 -15.39 -2.34 4.80
C ASN A 190 -14.21 -2.88 3.96
N LYS A 191 -13.01 -2.30 4.10
CA LYS A 191 -11.79 -2.81 3.45
C LYS A 191 -11.49 -4.25 3.88
N ILE A 192 -11.60 -4.57 5.17
CA ILE A 192 -11.40 -5.92 5.70
C ILE A 192 -12.44 -6.90 5.14
N ASN A 193 -13.72 -6.51 5.15
CA ASN A 193 -14.81 -7.36 4.64
C ASN A 193 -14.66 -7.68 3.14
N ASN A 194 -14.08 -6.74 2.38
CA ASN A 194 -13.84 -6.87 0.95
C ASN A 194 -12.51 -7.57 0.60
N ALA A 195 -11.76 -8.08 1.58
CA ALA A 195 -10.53 -8.80 1.30
C ALA A 195 -10.77 -10.01 0.37
N LYS A 196 -9.92 -10.13 -0.65
CA LYS A 196 -10.07 -11.04 -1.79
C LYS A 196 -9.32 -12.36 -1.64
N THR A 197 -8.34 -12.44 -0.72
CA THR A 197 -7.45 -13.61 -0.56
C THR A 197 -7.86 -14.57 0.55
N GLY A 198 -9.02 -14.35 1.16
CA GLY A 198 -9.67 -15.29 2.07
C GLY A 198 -9.54 -14.98 3.56
N GLU A 199 -10.07 -15.89 4.38
CA GLU A 199 -10.28 -15.65 5.81
C GLU A 199 -8.99 -15.44 6.63
N LYS A 200 -7.89 -16.07 6.23
CA LYS A 200 -6.60 -15.86 6.91
C LYS A 200 -6.11 -14.41 6.76
N THR A 201 -6.27 -13.83 5.58
CA THR A 201 -5.94 -12.42 5.33
C THR A 201 -6.87 -11.49 6.10
N LYS A 202 -8.18 -11.77 6.10
CA LYS A 202 -9.14 -11.00 6.92
C LYS A 202 -8.79 -11.02 8.40
N SER A 203 -8.38 -12.17 8.92
CA SER A 203 -7.94 -12.30 10.33
C SER A 203 -6.72 -11.44 10.63
N LEU A 204 -5.71 -11.42 9.74
CA LEU A 204 -4.54 -10.56 9.90
C LEU A 204 -4.90 -9.07 9.81
N MET A 205 -5.78 -8.71 8.89
CA MET A 205 -6.27 -7.33 8.78
C MET A 205 -7.06 -6.92 10.03
N MET A 206 -7.89 -7.81 10.57
CA MET A 206 -8.65 -7.55 11.78
C MET A 206 -7.76 -7.37 13.02
N GLU A 207 -6.69 -8.15 13.13
CA GLU A 207 -5.70 -7.98 14.21
C GLU A 207 -5.08 -6.57 14.18
N LYS A 208 -4.65 -6.12 12.99
CA LYS A 208 -4.11 -4.77 12.80
C LYS A 208 -5.16 -3.67 13.06
N PHE A 209 -6.40 -3.90 12.65
CA PHE A 209 -7.50 -2.99 12.90
C PHE A 209 -7.79 -2.85 14.40
N ASN A 210 -7.86 -3.95 15.12
CA ASN A 210 -8.11 -3.93 16.56
C ASN A 210 -7.06 -3.12 17.31
N TYR A 211 -5.80 -3.15 16.86
CA TYR A 211 -4.75 -2.33 17.45
C TYR A 211 -5.04 -0.82 17.34
N ILE A 212 -5.53 -0.37 16.18
CA ILE A 212 -5.93 1.05 16.02
C ILE A 212 -7.18 1.37 16.85
N ASP A 213 -8.18 0.49 16.77
CA ASP A 213 -9.46 0.73 17.47
C ASP A 213 -9.27 0.80 18.98
N ASP A 214 -8.46 -0.10 19.55
CA ASP A 214 -8.08 -0.09 20.97
C ASP A 214 -7.32 1.20 21.35
N PHE A 215 -6.41 1.65 20.50
CA PHE A 215 -5.69 2.91 20.71
C PHE A 215 -6.65 4.09 20.72
N MET A 216 -7.52 4.20 19.73
CA MET A 216 -8.50 5.31 19.62
C MET A 216 -9.49 5.28 20.78
N GLN A 217 -9.92 4.09 21.23
CA GLN A 217 -10.81 3.96 22.38
C GLN A 217 -10.13 4.45 23.68
N LYS A 218 -8.89 4.04 23.91
CA LYS A 218 -8.11 4.52 25.07
C LYS A 218 -7.90 6.04 25.03
N ALA A 219 -7.58 6.57 23.86
CA ALA A 219 -7.44 8.02 23.69
C ALA A 219 -8.75 8.76 24.01
N LYS A 220 -9.89 8.26 23.54
CA LYS A 220 -11.22 8.80 23.85
C LYS A 220 -11.56 8.76 25.36
N ASP A 221 -11.15 7.69 26.05
CA ASP A 221 -11.46 7.51 27.48
C ASP A 221 -10.58 8.39 28.39
N CYS A 222 -9.42 8.84 27.92
CA CYS A 222 -8.57 9.81 28.63
C CYS A 222 -9.16 11.23 28.70
N GLU A 223 -10.21 11.51 27.94
CA GLU A 223 -10.84 12.84 27.83
C GLU A 223 -12.06 13.01 28.77
N LYS A 224 -12.42 11.98 29.50
CA LYS A 224 -13.48 12.02 30.53
C LYS A 224 -12.92 12.39 31.88
#